data_31e45d489c8245077537075b95a726f5
#
_entry.id   31e45d489c8245077537075b95a726f5
#
_cell.length_a   1.000
_cell.length_b   1.000
_cell.length_c   1.000
_cell.angle_alpha   90.00
_cell.angle_beta   90.00
_cell.angle_gamma   90.00
#
_symmetry.space_group_name_H-M   'P 1'
#
loop_
_entity.id
_entity.type
_entity.pdbx_description
1 polymer ?
#
loop_
_entity_poly.entity_id
_entity_poly.type
_entity_poly.pdbx_seq_one_letter_code
_entity_poly.pdbx_strand_id
1 'polypeptide(L)'
;MGKKADIQKLVELVERLRSENGCPWDREQTRESLKPMLIEEAYEVLDALDGASPHELKEELGDLLFQVVFHAQIAQEKGEFRLADIIDRLHEKMVRRHPHVFGDADLKTSLDVLKNWEDIKAAEKGVESSSSSESEKSLLDGIPSQLPALHAAYQITAKAARVGFDWPRLEDILAKLDEECTELLQARERQDAGKVAEEVGDLLFVAVNVARALGVDPETALRRSNRKFSRRFRYIERTIKSQGRELRDATLEEMDVLWNEAKKTEG
;
A
#
# COMPACT_ATOMS: atom_id res chain seq x y z
N MET A 1 -30.24 13.14 -15.81
CA MET A 1 -28.93 13.82 -15.91
C MET A 1 -28.38 13.97 -14.50
N GLY A 2 -27.33 13.23 -14.13
CA GLY A 2 -26.70 13.35 -12.82
C GLY A 2 -26.08 14.73 -12.64
N LYS A 3 -26.11 15.28 -11.40
CA LYS A 3 -25.39 16.51 -11.07
C LYS A 3 -23.90 16.30 -11.44
N LYS A 4 -23.32 17.17 -12.26
CA LYS A 4 -21.87 17.21 -12.47
C LYS A 4 -21.20 17.38 -11.10
N ALA A 5 -20.29 16.49 -10.76
CA ALA A 5 -19.43 16.67 -9.60
C ALA A 5 -18.62 17.96 -9.80
N ASP A 6 -18.57 18.79 -8.76
CA ASP A 6 -17.92 20.10 -8.82
C ASP A 6 -16.82 20.13 -7.75
N ILE A 7 -15.62 19.84 -8.19
CA ILE A 7 -14.41 19.85 -7.32
C ILE A 7 -14.16 21.25 -6.74
N GLN A 8 -14.64 22.30 -7.44
CA GLN A 8 -14.45 23.67 -6.98
C GLN A 8 -15.12 23.93 -5.62
N LYS A 9 -16.25 23.27 -5.34
CA LYS A 9 -16.91 23.36 -4.02
C LYS A 9 -16.03 22.84 -2.89
N LEU A 10 -15.24 21.81 -3.14
CA LEU A 10 -14.32 21.27 -2.14
C LEU A 10 -13.13 22.22 -1.94
N VAL A 11 -12.63 22.82 -3.03
CA VAL A 11 -11.59 23.84 -2.96
C VAL A 11 -12.05 25.03 -2.12
N GLU A 12 -13.21 25.59 -2.45
CA GLU A 12 -13.80 26.72 -1.71
C GLU A 12 -14.06 26.40 -0.22
N LEU A 13 -14.47 25.16 0.06
CA LEU A 13 -14.63 24.67 1.44
C LEU A 13 -13.30 24.72 2.20
N VAL A 14 -12.23 24.17 1.65
CA VAL A 14 -10.91 24.13 2.31
C VAL A 14 -10.31 25.53 2.43
N GLU A 15 -10.42 26.36 1.39
CA GLU A 15 -10.04 27.78 1.47
C GLU A 15 -10.77 28.50 2.61
N ARG A 16 -12.07 28.24 2.78
CA ARG A 16 -12.86 28.83 3.86
C ARG A 16 -12.43 28.32 5.24
N LEU A 17 -12.18 27.00 5.37
CA LEU A 17 -11.71 26.42 6.64
C LEU A 17 -10.38 27.00 7.08
N ARG A 18 -9.48 27.29 6.14
CA ARG A 18 -8.15 27.85 6.41
C ARG A 18 -8.08 29.39 6.38
N SER A 19 -9.19 30.07 6.06
CA SER A 19 -9.23 31.53 6.05
C SER A 19 -9.08 32.13 7.46
N GLU A 20 -8.83 33.44 7.56
CA GLU A 20 -8.65 34.16 8.83
C GLU A 20 -9.82 33.96 9.80
N ASN A 21 -11.05 33.88 9.27
CA ASN A 21 -12.28 33.59 10.02
C ASN A 21 -12.73 32.14 9.93
N GLY A 22 -11.84 31.22 9.55
CA GLY A 22 -12.10 29.78 9.41
C GLY A 22 -11.89 29.01 10.70
N CYS A 23 -11.65 27.72 10.57
CA CYS A 23 -11.42 26.84 11.70
C CYS A 23 -9.98 27.03 12.26
N PRO A 24 -9.81 27.33 13.55
CA PRO A 24 -8.48 27.50 14.14
C PRO A 24 -7.60 26.26 13.98
N TRP A 25 -8.17 25.08 14.15
CA TRP A 25 -7.46 23.81 14.02
C TRP A 25 -6.96 23.56 12.58
N ASP A 26 -7.81 23.79 11.58
CA ASP A 26 -7.44 23.63 10.17
C ASP A 26 -6.34 24.62 9.74
N ARG A 27 -6.37 25.83 10.27
CA ARG A 27 -5.36 26.87 10.01
C ARG A 27 -3.98 26.52 10.53
N GLU A 28 -3.89 25.81 11.65
CA GLU A 28 -2.63 25.38 12.27
C GLU A 28 -2.00 24.19 11.53
N GLN A 29 -2.77 23.48 10.68
CA GLN A 29 -2.24 22.31 10.01
C GLN A 29 -1.13 22.64 9.03
N THR A 30 -0.11 21.78 9.05
CA THR A 30 1.03 21.79 8.12
C THR A 30 1.05 20.50 7.30
N ARG A 31 1.88 20.44 6.27
CA ARG A 31 2.08 19.19 5.51
C ARG A 31 2.57 18.05 6.40
N GLU A 32 3.39 18.37 7.39
CA GLU A 32 3.97 17.43 8.33
C GLU A 32 2.89 16.89 9.29
N SER A 33 2.03 17.76 9.82
CA SER A 33 0.98 17.36 10.76
C SER A 33 -0.13 16.51 10.09
N LEU A 34 -0.34 16.66 8.78
CA LEU A 34 -1.34 15.91 8.01
C LEU A 34 -0.84 14.55 7.50
N LYS A 35 0.47 14.25 7.58
CA LYS A 35 0.98 12.93 7.13
C LYS A 35 0.29 11.73 7.78
N PRO A 36 0.07 11.71 9.11
CA PRO A 36 -0.64 10.58 9.73
C PRO A 36 -2.06 10.41 9.19
N MET A 37 -2.80 11.51 9.03
CA MET A 37 -4.18 11.49 8.52
C MET A 37 -4.23 10.97 7.08
N LEU A 38 -3.34 11.42 6.20
CA LEU A 38 -3.28 10.93 4.82
C LEU A 38 -3.05 9.40 4.76
N ILE A 39 -2.25 8.85 5.69
CA ILE A 39 -2.01 7.42 5.80
C ILE A 39 -3.27 6.71 6.34
N GLU A 40 -3.93 7.28 7.34
CA GLU A 40 -5.16 6.78 7.93
C GLU A 40 -6.26 6.66 6.87
N GLU A 41 -6.59 7.74 6.16
CA GLU A 41 -7.57 7.75 5.08
C GLU A 41 -7.25 6.72 3.96
N ALA A 42 -5.95 6.61 3.61
CA ALA A 42 -5.54 5.61 2.62
C ALA A 42 -5.81 4.17 3.11
N TYR A 43 -5.66 3.89 4.40
CA TYR A 43 -5.96 2.60 4.98
C TYR A 43 -7.46 2.36 5.15
N GLU A 44 -8.25 3.38 5.47
CA GLU A 44 -9.71 3.30 5.54
C GLU A 44 -10.31 3.01 4.17
N VAL A 45 -9.81 3.65 3.11
CA VAL A 45 -10.15 3.26 1.72
C VAL A 45 -9.85 1.79 1.45
N LEU A 46 -8.68 1.26 1.88
CA LEU A 46 -8.34 -0.15 1.69
C LEU A 46 -9.29 -1.08 2.46
N ASP A 47 -9.67 -0.70 3.68
CA ASP A 47 -10.62 -1.48 4.47
C ASP A 47 -12.04 -1.44 3.86
N ALA A 48 -12.46 -0.28 3.35
CA ALA A 48 -13.74 -0.14 2.64
C ALA A 48 -13.78 -0.93 1.31
N LEU A 49 -12.64 -1.02 0.59
CA LEU A 49 -12.52 -1.85 -0.63
C LEU A 49 -12.64 -3.35 -0.33
N ASP A 50 -12.19 -3.77 0.84
CA ASP A 50 -12.33 -5.15 1.31
C ASP A 50 -13.68 -5.42 1.98
N GLY A 51 -14.43 -4.37 2.30
CA GLY A 51 -15.81 -4.41 2.77
C GLY A 51 -16.81 -4.61 1.62
N ALA A 52 -18.07 -4.80 1.95
CA ALA A 52 -19.15 -4.97 0.98
C ALA A 52 -20.01 -3.71 0.80
N SER A 53 -19.66 -2.58 1.45
CA SER A 53 -20.48 -1.37 1.50
C SER A 53 -19.99 -0.30 0.52
N PRO A 54 -20.71 -0.07 -0.61
CA PRO A 54 -20.41 1.05 -1.51
C PRO A 54 -20.55 2.42 -0.82
N HIS A 55 -21.30 2.50 0.28
CA HIS A 55 -21.48 3.73 1.05
C HIS A 55 -20.20 4.09 1.79
N GLU A 56 -19.62 3.15 2.52
CA GLU A 56 -18.34 3.33 3.22
C GLU A 56 -17.23 3.72 2.23
N LEU A 57 -17.08 2.97 1.13
CA LEU A 57 -16.08 3.29 0.11
C LEU A 57 -16.25 4.72 -0.45
N LYS A 58 -17.48 5.19 -0.59
CA LYS A 58 -17.72 6.56 -1.06
C LYS A 58 -17.29 7.61 -0.02
N GLU A 59 -17.49 7.34 1.26
CA GLU A 59 -17.07 8.21 2.35
C GLU A 59 -15.54 8.28 2.41
N GLU A 60 -14.86 7.15 2.50
CA GLU A 60 -13.39 7.10 2.60
C GLU A 60 -12.68 7.68 1.37
N LEU A 61 -13.22 7.45 0.15
CA LEU A 61 -12.71 8.13 -1.04
C LEU A 61 -12.92 9.64 -1.00
N GLY A 62 -13.96 10.11 -0.34
CA GLY A 62 -14.21 11.54 -0.10
C GLY A 62 -13.17 12.14 0.84
N ASP A 63 -12.85 11.44 1.93
CA ASP A 63 -11.89 11.87 2.94
C ASP A 63 -10.46 11.86 2.40
N LEU A 64 -10.09 10.85 1.64
CA LEU A 64 -8.83 10.83 0.90
C LEU A 64 -8.73 11.99 -0.12
N LEU A 65 -9.81 12.30 -0.85
CA LEU A 65 -9.85 13.44 -1.76
C LEU A 65 -9.73 14.77 -1.00
N PHE A 66 -10.33 14.87 0.18
CA PHE A 66 -10.19 16.04 1.06
C PHE A 66 -8.72 16.26 1.45
N GLN A 67 -7.97 15.22 1.81
CA GLN A 67 -6.54 15.32 2.09
C GLN A 67 -5.75 15.88 0.90
N VAL A 68 -6.05 15.43 -0.32
CA VAL A 68 -5.39 15.95 -1.53
C VAL A 68 -5.65 17.45 -1.71
N VAL A 69 -6.91 17.89 -1.56
CA VAL A 69 -7.27 19.31 -1.70
C VAL A 69 -6.68 20.15 -0.58
N PHE A 70 -6.63 19.61 0.64
CA PHE A 70 -6.05 20.28 1.79
C PHE A 70 -4.55 20.53 1.62
N HIS A 71 -3.81 19.54 1.18
CA HIS A 71 -2.39 19.67 0.84
C HIS A 71 -2.14 20.65 -0.30
N ALA A 72 -3.02 20.68 -1.32
CA ALA A 72 -2.95 21.64 -2.42
C ALA A 72 -3.18 23.09 -1.92
N GLN A 73 -4.12 23.29 -0.99
CA GLN A 73 -4.38 24.59 -0.37
C GLN A 73 -3.16 25.10 0.41
N ILE A 74 -2.51 24.25 1.21
CA ILE A 74 -1.28 24.61 1.92
C ILE A 74 -0.17 25.00 0.92
N ALA A 75 -0.08 24.33 -0.22
CA ALA A 75 0.88 24.68 -1.27
C ALA A 75 0.56 26.03 -1.91
N GLN A 76 -0.72 26.31 -2.19
CA GLN A 76 -1.17 27.58 -2.73
C GLN A 76 -0.87 28.74 -1.78
N GLU A 77 -1.09 28.59 -0.49
CA GLU A 77 -0.77 29.59 0.54
C GLU A 77 0.73 29.92 0.60
N LYS A 78 1.58 28.95 0.26
CA LYS A 78 3.04 29.11 0.15
C LYS A 78 3.50 29.63 -1.23
N GLY A 79 2.58 29.80 -2.18
CA GLY A 79 2.90 30.24 -3.54
C GLY A 79 3.64 29.20 -4.38
N GLU A 80 3.52 27.90 -4.03
CA GLU A 80 4.26 26.82 -4.73
C GLU A 80 3.48 26.28 -5.94
N PHE A 81 2.24 25.82 -5.73
CA PHE A 81 1.34 25.29 -6.77
C PHE A 81 -0.10 25.24 -6.26
N ARG A 82 -1.07 25.05 -7.17
CA ARG A 82 -2.51 24.94 -6.88
C ARG A 82 -3.02 23.55 -7.27
N LEU A 83 -4.24 23.23 -6.86
CA LEU A 83 -4.92 21.98 -7.26
C LEU A 83 -5.01 21.84 -8.79
N ALA A 84 -5.23 22.93 -9.51
CA ALA A 84 -5.26 22.92 -10.97
C ALA A 84 -3.94 22.39 -11.57
N ASP A 85 -2.80 22.80 -11.04
CA ASP A 85 -1.49 22.38 -11.51
C ASP A 85 -1.27 20.85 -11.26
N ILE A 86 -1.83 20.33 -10.17
CA ILE A 86 -1.83 18.87 -9.91
C ILE A 86 -2.66 18.12 -10.95
N ILE A 87 -3.87 18.63 -11.24
CA ILE A 87 -4.79 18.03 -12.21
C ILE A 87 -4.18 18.04 -13.62
N ASP A 88 -3.66 19.17 -14.04
CA ASP A 88 -3.06 19.34 -15.37
C ASP A 88 -1.85 18.40 -15.54
N ARG A 89 -0.94 18.37 -14.58
CA ARG A 89 0.21 17.45 -14.59
C ARG A 89 -0.21 15.98 -14.61
N LEU A 90 -1.25 15.62 -13.85
CA LEU A 90 -1.78 14.26 -13.87
C LEU A 90 -2.39 13.93 -15.23
N HIS A 91 -3.21 14.83 -15.78
CA HIS A 91 -3.83 14.66 -17.08
C HIS A 91 -2.78 14.45 -18.18
N GLU A 92 -1.82 15.36 -18.32
CA GLU A 92 -0.72 15.25 -19.29
C GLU A 92 0.04 13.92 -19.16
N LYS A 93 0.37 13.53 -17.92
CA LYS A 93 1.03 12.26 -17.62
C LYS A 93 0.19 11.07 -18.08
N MET A 94 -1.11 11.05 -17.81
CA MET A 94 -2.00 9.94 -18.19
C MET A 94 -2.18 9.87 -19.69
N VAL A 95 -2.39 10.98 -20.37
CA VAL A 95 -2.48 11.05 -21.85
C VAL A 95 -1.19 10.50 -22.49
N ARG A 96 -0.04 10.96 -22.04
CA ARG A 96 1.26 10.50 -22.57
C ARG A 96 1.51 9.01 -22.35
N ARG A 97 1.08 8.46 -21.20
CA ARG A 97 1.29 7.04 -20.84
C ARG A 97 0.26 6.09 -21.46
N HIS A 98 -0.75 6.62 -22.15
CA HIS A 98 -1.77 5.82 -22.82
C HIS A 98 -1.85 6.13 -24.33
N PRO A 99 -0.75 6.00 -25.08
CA PRO A 99 -0.73 6.34 -26.52
C PRO A 99 -1.63 5.44 -27.35
N HIS A 100 -2.06 4.29 -26.83
CA HIS A 100 -3.07 3.41 -27.44
C HIS A 100 -4.51 3.90 -27.27
N VAL A 101 -4.77 4.89 -26.39
CA VAL A 101 -6.09 5.50 -26.18
C VAL A 101 -6.14 6.91 -26.75
N PHE A 102 -5.07 7.68 -26.61
CA PHE A 102 -5.01 9.09 -26.96
C PHE A 102 -4.10 9.39 -28.18
N GLY A 103 -3.49 8.38 -28.78
CA GLY A 103 -2.62 8.45 -29.95
C GLY A 103 -2.83 7.23 -30.85
N ASP A 104 -1.81 6.88 -31.63
CA ASP A 104 -1.90 5.88 -32.72
C ASP A 104 -1.20 4.54 -32.38
N ALA A 105 -0.80 4.30 -31.12
CA ALA A 105 -0.13 3.05 -30.74
C ALA A 105 -1.11 1.87 -30.75
N ASP A 106 -0.79 0.80 -31.49
CA ASP A 106 -1.59 -0.43 -31.54
C ASP A 106 -1.12 -1.44 -30.47
N LEU A 107 -1.66 -1.34 -29.25
CA LEU A 107 -1.38 -2.26 -28.14
C LEU A 107 -2.63 -3.10 -27.89
N LYS A 108 -2.53 -4.43 -28.10
CA LYS A 108 -3.71 -5.33 -28.11
C LYS A 108 -3.92 -6.08 -26.82
N THR A 109 -2.89 -6.23 -26.00
CA THR A 109 -2.98 -6.96 -24.75
C THR A 109 -2.62 -6.09 -23.55
N SER A 110 -3.12 -6.45 -22.37
CA SER A 110 -2.74 -5.79 -21.11
C SER A 110 -1.23 -5.90 -20.83
N LEU A 111 -0.58 -6.95 -21.30
CA LEU A 111 0.88 -7.10 -21.18
C LEU A 111 1.63 -6.09 -22.06
N ASP A 112 1.19 -5.86 -23.31
CA ASP A 112 1.79 -4.85 -24.20
C ASP A 112 1.63 -3.44 -23.60
N VAL A 113 0.44 -3.16 -23.03
CA VAL A 113 0.16 -1.88 -22.36
C VAL A 113 1.07 -1.69 -21.15
N LEU A 114 1.22 -2.69 -20.31
CA LEU A 114 2.09 -2.63 -19.11
C LEU A 114 3.55 -2.40 -19.52
N LYS A 115 4.06 -3.14 -20.50
CA LYS A 115 5.43 -2.99 -21.00
C LYS A 115 5.66 -1.58 -21.54
N ASN A 116 4.79 -1.11 -22.43
CA ASN A 116 4.90 0.23 -22.99
C ASN A 116 4.83 1.33 -21.92
N TRP A 117 3.96 1.17 -20.93
CA TRP A 117 3.83 2.12 -19.82
C TRP A 117 5.11 2.21 -18.98
N GLU A 118 5.79 1.09 -18.79
CA GLU A 118 7.06 1.03 -18.08
C GLU A 118 8.20 1.67 -18.90
N ASP A 119 8.23 1.41 -20.21
CA ASP A 119 9.22 2.01 -21.12
C ASP A 119 9.09 3.54 -21.13
N ILE A 120 7.86 4.05 -21.21
CA ILE A 120 7.59 5.50 -21.12
C ILE A 120 8.02 6.06 -19.76
N LYS A 121 7.69 5.35 -18.65
CA LYS A 121 8.07 5.78 -17.31
C LYS A 121 9.59 5.77 -17.08
N ALA A 122 10.31 4.86 -17.71
CA ALA A 122 11.78 4.83 -17.68
C ALA A 122 12.37 6.01 -18.45
N ALA A 123 11.83 6.30 -19.64
CA ALA A 123 12.25 7.44 -20.47
C ALA A 123 12.00 8.79 -19.76
N GLU A 124 10.84 8.96 -19.09
CA GLU A 124 10.53 10.17 -18.30
C GLU A 124 11.57 10.43 -17.21
N LYS A 125 11.97 9.39 -16.49
CA LYS A 125 13.01 9.49 -15.46
C LYS A 125 14.38 9.87 -16.03
N GLY A 126 14.68 9.44 -17.25
CA GLY A 126 15.90 9.82 -17.98
C GLY A 126 15.96 11.31 -18.32
N VAL A 127 14.83 11.92 -18.69
CA VAL A 127 14.73 13.34 -19.07
C VAL A 127 14.76 14.26 -17.84
N GLU A 128 14.05 13.93 -16.76
CA GLU A 128 14.04 14.75 -15.52
C GLU A 128 15.41 14.77 -14.82
N SER A 129 16.30 13.88 -15.18
CA SER A 129 17.62 13.73 -14.55
C SER A 129 18.76 14.47 -15.22
N SER A 130 18.53 15.13 -16.34
CA SER A 130 19.56 15.95 -16.99
C SER A 130 19.92 17.26 -16.24
N SER A 131 19.26 17.55 -15.13
CA SER A 131 19.45 18.78 -14.34
C SER A 131 20.08 18.59 -12.95
N SER A 132 20.44 17.38 -12.54
CA SER A 132 21.12 17.13 -11.27
C SER A 132 22.32 16.19 -11.47
N SER A 133 23.45 16.50 -10.82
CA SER A 133 24.76 15.83 -10.85
C SER A 133 24.70 14.32 -11.11
N GLU A 134 25.64 13.84 -11.95
CA GLU A 134 25.95 12.44 -12.29
C GLU A 134 26.29 11.59 -11.06
N SER A 135 25.33 11.37 -10.14
CA SER A 135 25.43 10.24 -9.22
C SER A 135 24.85 9.02 -9.95
N GLU A 136 25.56 7.90 -9.93
CA GLU A 136 25.12 6.63 -10.50
C GLU A 136 23.70 6.30 -9.99
N LYS A 137 22.69 6.39 -10.89
CA LYS A 137 21.31 6.11 -10.52
C LYS A 137 21.11 4.61 -10.40
N SER A 138 20.64 4.19 -9.25
CA SER A 138 20.24 2.81 -9.02
C SER A 138 18.89 2.51 -9.70
N LEU A 139 18.74 1.29 -10.23
CA LEU A 139 17.43 0.76 -10.67
C LEU A 139 16.37 0.86 -9.56
N LEU A 140 16.80 0.76 -8.31
CA LEU A 140 15.94 0.79 -7.13
C LEU A 140 15.49 2.19 -6.72
N ASP A 141 16.08 3.24 -7.30
CA ASP A 141 15.68 4.62 -7.01
C ASP A 141 14.20 4.88 -7.31
N GLY A 142 13.58 5.73 -6.48
CA GLY A 142 12.17 6.09 -6.58
C GLY A 142 11.21 5.08 -5.98
N ILE A 143 11.71 4.14 -5.15
CA ILE A 143 10.88 3.40 -4.19
C ILE A 143 10.74 4.30 -2.95
N PRO A 144 9.53 4.73 -2.57
CA PRO A 144 9.36 5.59 -1.40
C PRO A 144 9.82 4.88 -0.12
N SER A 145 10.63 5.54 0.70
CA SER A 145 11.14 4.98 1.95
C SER A 145 10.05 4.76 3.03
N GLN A 146 8.90 5.36 2.86
CA GLN A 146 7.76 5.26 3.79
C GLN A 146 6.75 4.15 3.42
N LEU A 147 7.04 3.38 2.37
CA LEU A 147 6.18 2.24 2.03
C LEU A 147 6.18 1.19 3.15
N PRO A 148 5.05 0.49 3.38
CA PRO A 148 5.02 -0.72 4.18
C PRO A 148 6.10 -1.70 3.72
N ALA A 149 6.77 -2.37 4.66
CA ALA A 149 7.97 -3.16 4.37
C ALA A 149 7.73 -4.28 3.33
N LEU A 150 6.60 -4.97 3.40
CA LEU A 150 6.25 -6.01 2.43
C LEU A 150 6.05 -5.42 1.02
N HIS A 151 5.40 -4.25 0.93
CA HIS A 151 5.20 -3.58 -0.34
C HIS A 151 6.51 -3.03 -0.91
N ALA A 152 7.42 -2.50 -0.05
CA ALA A 152 8.75 -2.08 -0.46
C ALA A 152 9.56 -3.27 -1.01
N ALA A 153 9.59 -4.41 -0.33
CA ALA A 153 10.25 -5.63 -0.78
C ALA A 153 9.67 -6.13 -2.13
N TYR A 154 8.35 -6.09 -2.30
CA TYR A 154 7.70 -6.41 -3.56
C TYR A 154 8.18 -5.49 -4.71
N GLN A 155 8.23 -4.18 -4.46
CA GLN A 155 8.71 -3.21 -5.46
C GLN A 155 10.18 -3.41 -5.80
N ILE A 156 11.04 -3.68 -4.81
CA ILE A 156 12.46 -3.97 -4.98
C ILE A 156 12.64 -5.18 -5.88
N THR A 157 12.02 -6.30 -5.53
CA THR A 157 12.16 -7.57 -6.25
C THR A 157 11.52 -7.51 -7.64
N ALA A 158 10.40 -6.82 -7.81
CA ALA A 158 9.78 -6.61 -9.11
C ALA A 158 10.68 -5.78 -10.04
N LYS A 159 11.40 -4.78 -9.54
CA LYS A 159 12.37 -4.01 -10.35
C LYS A 159 13.59 -4.86 -10.72
N ALA A 160 14.12 -5.66 -9.79
CA ALA A 160 15.25 -6.55 -10.03
C ALA A 160 14.92 -7.62 -11.10
N ALA A 161 13.72 -8.20 -11.02
CA ALA A 161 13.23 -9.18 -11.99
C ALA A 161 13.21 -8.66 -13.44
N ARG A 162 12.95 -7.37 -13.66
CA ARG A 162 12.90 -6.75 -14.99
C ARG A 162 14.24 -6.76 -15.74
N VAL A 163 15.33 -6.76 -15.01
CA VAL A 163 16.69 -6.84 -15.59
C VAL A 163 17.24 -8.27 -15.56
N GLY A 164 16.38 -9.26 -15.31
CA GLY A 164 16.75 -10.68 -15.30
C GLY A 164 17.32 -11.17 -13.98
N PHE A 165 17.30 -10.34 -12.91
CA PHE A 165 17.69 -10.80 -11.59
C PHE A 165 16.46 -11.38 -10.86
N ASP A 166 16.12 -12.61 -11.22
CA ASP A 166 14.95 -13.34 -10.70
C ASP A 166 15.20 -14.86 -10.72
N TRP A 167 14.46 -15.57 -9.89
CA TRP A 167 14.43 -17.04 -9.93
C TRP A 167 13.62 -17.50 -11.14
N PRO A 168 14.13 -18.48 -11.90
CA PRO A 168 13.43 -18.97 -13.11
C PRO A 168 12.15 -19.74 -12.81
N ARG A 169 12.02 -20.33 -11.60
CA ARG A 169 10.89 -21.17 -11.21
C ARG A 169 10.49 -20.92 -9.76
N LEU A 170 9.21 -21.16 -9.45
CA LEU A 170 8.68 -21.08 -8.09
C LEU A 170 9.40 -22.04 -7.12
N GLU A 171 9.74 -23.24 -7.60
CA GLU A 171 10.43 -24.27 -6.80
C GLU A 171 11.78 -23.76 -6.28
N ASP A 172 12.47 -22.94 -7.07
CA ASP A 172 13.77 -22.37 -6.67
C ASP A 172 13.60 -21.32 -5.55
N ILE A 173 12.49 -20.57 -5.57
CA ILE A 173 12.14 -19.62 -4.48
C ILE A 173 11.76 -20.41 -3.21
N LEU A 174 11.00 -21.49 -3.35
CA LEU A 174 10.63 -22.34 -2.20
C LEU A 174 11.84 -23.04 -1.58
N ALA A 175 12.80 -23.48 -2.41
CA ALA A 175 14.06 -24.02 -1.89
C ALA A 175 14.86 -22.98 -1.10
N LYS A 176 14.85 -21.71 -1.56
CA LYS A 176 15.46 -20.61 -0.80
C LYS A 176 14.75 -20.33 0.53
N LEU A 177 13.42 -20.45 0.57
CA LEU A 177 12.65 -20.32 1.81
C LEU A 177 13.06 -21.40 2.83
N ASP A 178 13.26 -22.64 2.39
CA ASP A 178 13.72 -23.74 3.25
C ASP A 178 15.16 -23.53 3.75
N GLU A 179 16.02 -22.93 2.91
CA GLU A 179 17.38 -22.51 3.29
C GLU A 179 17.33 -21.47 4.42
N GLU A 180 16.56 -20.37 4.27
CA GLU A 180 16.40 -19.34 5.30
C GLU A 180 15.82 -19.90 6.61
N CYS A 181 14.87 -20.83 6.53
CA CYS A 181 14.38 -21.55 7.70
C CYS A 181 15.49 -22.30 8.43
N THR A 182 16.39 -22.94 7.68
CA THR A 182 17.51 -23.69 8.22
C THR A 182 18.53 -22.77 8.89
N GLU A 183 18.85 -21.64 8.25
CA GLU A 183 19.79 -20.63 8.77
C GLU A 183 19.24 -19.98 10.05
N LEU A 184 17.95 -19.66 10.10
CA LEU A 184 17.28 -19.19 11.33
C LEU A 184 17.42 -20.18 12.48
N LEU A 185 17.22 -21.49 12.23
CA LEU A 185 17.36 -22.51 13.27
C LEU A 185 18.79 -22.59 13.78
N GLN A 186 19.79 -22.50 12.90
CA GLN A 186 21.20 -22.49 13.26
C GLN A 186 21.58 -21.24 14.06
N ALA A 187 21.11 -20.05 13.64
CA ALA A 187 21.34 -18.80 14.37
C ALA A 187 20.75 -18.87 15.79
N ARG A 188 19.55 -19.43 15.94
CA ARG A 188 18.91 -19.65 17.24
C ARG A 188 19.72 -20.61 18.13
N GLU A 189 20.23 -21.72 17.58
CA GLU A 189 21.06 -22.67 18.34
C GLU A 189 22.34 -22.03 18.83
N ARG A 190 22.94 -21.13 18.04
CA ARG A 190 24.12 -20.35 18.42
C ARG A 190 23.84 -19.20 19.37
N GLN A 191 22.56 -18.94 19.67
CA GLN A 191 22.08 -17.83 20.50
C GLN A 191 22.54 -16.45 19.99
N ASP A 192 22.71 -16.31 18.67
CA ASP A 192 23.08 -15.07 18.01
C ASP A 192 21.81 -14.26 17.66
N ALA A 193 21.46 -13.35 18.57
CA ALA A 193 20.26 -12.52 18.40
C ALA A 193 20.31 -11.62 17.15
N GLY A 194 21.50 -11.15 16.76
CA GLY A 194 21.67 -10.33 15.55
C GLY A 194 21.37 -11.13 14.30
N LYS A 195 21.96 -12.33 14.22
CA LYS A 195 21.74 -13.24 13.08
C LYS A 195 20.30 -13.75 13.03
N VAL A 196 19.68 -14.04 14.18
CA VAL A 196 18.25 -14.41 14.23
C VAL A 196 17.37 -13.31 13.63
N ALA A 197 17.64 -12.03 13.93
CA ALA A 197 16.87 -10.93 13.36
C ALA A 197 17.08 -10.79 11.83
N GLU A 198 18.30 -11.01 11.35
CA GLU A 198 18.65 -11.04 9.93
C GLU A 198 17.85 -12.13 9.20
N GLU A 199 17.92 -13.39 9.67
CA GLU A 199 17.24 -14.53 9.03
C GLU A 199 15.72 -14.39 9.04
N VAL A 200 15.14 -13.80 10.08
CA VAL A 200 13.71 -13.46 10.07
C VAL A 200 13.39 -12.45 8.97
N GLY A 201 14.26 -11.46 8.75
CA GLY A 201 14.12 -10.51 7.65
C GLY A 201 14.19 -11.19 6.29
N ASP A 202 15.13 -12.09 6.09
CA ASP A 202 15.34 -12.84 4.85
C ASP A 202 14.16 -13.78 4.55
N LEU A 203 13.64 -14.48 5.56
CA LEU A 203 12.39 -15.26 5.45
C LEU A 203 11.21 -14.42 4.96
N LEU A 204 11.01 -13.23 5.52
CA LEU A 204 9.95 -12.32 5.10
C LEU A 204 10.16 -11.86 3.67
N PHE A 205 11.41 -11.55 3.28
CA PHE A 205 11.76 -11.12 1.94
C PHE A 205 11.53 -12.22 0.90
N VAL A 206 11.92 -13.47 1.19
CA VAL A 206 11.65 -14.62 0.31
C VAL A 206 10.16 -14.91 0.23
N ALA A 207 9.40 -14.79 1.33
CA ALA A 207 7.94 -14.93 1.30
C ALA A 207 7.27 -13.89 0.38
N VAL A 208 7.79 -12.66 0.34
CA VAL A 208 7.34 -11.63 -0.62
C VAL A 208 7.63 -12.06 -2.07
N ASN A 209 8.80 -12.69 -2.33
CA ASN A 209 9.11 -13.21 -3.67
C ASN A 209 8.17 -14.35 -4.09
N VAL A 210 7.80 -15.24 -3.17
CA VAL A 210 6.76 -16.26 -3.43
C VAL A 210 5.45 -15.59 -3.84
N ALA A 211 5.00 -14.59 -3.09
CA ALA A 211 3.77 -13.86 -3.41
C ALA A 211 3.85 -13.21 -4.80
N ARG A 212 4.97 -12.53 -5.12
CA ARG A 212 5.22 -11.90 -6.41
C ARG A 212 5.19 -12.91 -7.56
N ALA A 213 5.87 -14.04 -7.42
CA ALA A 213 5.90 -15.10 -8.45
C ALA A 213 4.51 -15.68 -8.74
N LEU A 214 3.61 -15.66 -7.74
CA LEU A 214 2.22 -16.10 -7.86
C LEU A 214 1.26 -14.96 -8.26
N GLY A 215 1.75 -13.74 -8.49
CA GLY A 215 0.91 -12.58 -8.83
C GLY A 215 0.03 -12.11 -7.67
N VAL A 216 0.44 -12.37 -6.42
CA VAL A 216 -0.27 -11.98 -5.21
C VAL A 216 0.39 -10.75 -4.59
N ASP A 217 -0.38 -9.74 -4.25
CA ASP A 217 0.12 -8.62 -3.44
C ASP A 217 0.32 -9.06 -1.98
N PRO A 218 1.56 -9.02 -1.44
CA PRO A 218 1.87 -9.58 -0.12
C PRO A 218 1.26 -8.78 1.04
N GLU A 219 1.16 -7.45 0.91
CA GLU A 219 0.58 -6.58 1.93
C GLU A 219 -0.92 -6.88 2.08
N THR A 220 -1.65 -6.90 0.96
CA THR A 220 -3.08 -7.25 0.93
C THR A 220 -3.32 -8.67 1.44
N ALA A 221 -2.49 -9.64 1.05
CA ALA A 221 -2.62 -11.02 1.50
C ALA A 221 -2.46 -11.15 3.02
N LEU A 222 -1.46 -10.49 3.60
CA LEU A 222 -1.23 -10.50 5.04
C LEU A 222 -2.34 -9.75 5.80
N ARG A 223 -2.82 -8.61 5.29
CA ARG A 223 -3.97 -7.89 5.86
C ARG A 223 -5.22 -8.76 5.92
N ARG A 224 -5.53 -9.51 4.85
CA ARG A 224 -6.65 -10.47 4.84
C ARG A 224 -6.47 -11.57 5.89
N SER A 225 -5.24 -12.05 6.08
CA SER A 225 -4.93 -13.05 7.11
C SER A 225 -5.10 -12.48 8.52
N ASN A 226 -4.66 -11.24 8.76
CA ASN A 226 -4.83 -10.54 10.04
C ASN A 226 -6.33 -10.35 10.37
N ARG A 227 -7.15 -9.90 9.40
CA ARG A 227 -8.60 -9.78 9.59
C ARG A 227 -9.26 -11.12 9.87
N LYS A 228 -8.89 -12.16 9.13
CA LYS A 228 -9.37 -13.52 9.38
C LYS A 228 -9.03 -13.99 10.79
N PHE A 229 -7.79 -13.79 11.23
CA PHE A 229 -7.37 -14.10 12.58
C PHE A 229 -8.19 -13.32 13.62
N SER A 230 -8.29 -12.01 13.50
CA SER A 230 -9.03 -11.14 14.43
C SER A 230 -10.51 -11.51 14.52
N ARG A 231 -11.15 -11.83 13.38
CA ARG A 231 -12.56 -12.26 13.36
C ARG A 231 -12.75 -13.56 14.14
N ARG A 232 -11.88 -14.56 13.93
CA ARG A 232 -11.95 -15.84 14.64
C ARG A 232 -11.62 -15.69 16.11
N PHE A 233 -10.67 -14.85 16.45
CA PHE A 233 -10.31 -14.60 17.83
C PHE A 233 -11.45 -13.89 18.58
N ARG A 234 -12.13 -12.91 17.95
CA ARG A 234 -13.35 -12.30 18.51
C ARG A 234 -14.50 -13.29 18.70
N TYR A 235 -14.57 -14.37 17.91
CA TYR A 235 -15.53 -15.44 18.16
C TYR A 235 -15.20 -16.17 19.46
N ILE A 236 -13.93 -16.50 19.70
CA ILE A 236 -13.46 -17.12 20.95
C ILE A 236 -13.81 -16.23 22.15
N GLU A 237 -13.43 -14.94 22.10
CA GLU A 237 -13.70 -13.97 23.17
C GLU A 237 -15.19 -13.90 23.51
N ARG A 238 -16.05 -13.78 22.51
CA ARG A 238 -17.50 -13.70 22.69
C ARG A 238 -18.07 -14.99 23.30
N THR A 239 -17.59 -16.15 22.85
CA THR A 239 -18.07 -17.44 23.32
C THR A 239 -17.69 -17.67 24.77
N ILE A 240 -16.43 -17.44 25.15
CA ILE A 240 -15.96 -17.58 26.54
C ILE A 240 -16.69 -16.60 27.46
N LYS A 241 -16.84 -15.34 27.02
CA LYS A 241 -17.57 -14.31 27.76
C LYS A 241 -19.04 -14.69 27.96
N SER A 242 -19.69 -15.32 27.00
CA SER A 242 -21.08 -15.77 27.09
C SER A 242 -21.26 -16.90 28.15
N GLN A 243 -20.17 -17.63 28.43
CA GLN A 243 -20.12 -18.66 29.51
C GLN A 243 -19.84 -18.05 30.90
N GLY A 244 -19.78 -16.73 31.03
CA GLY A 244 -19.46 -16.04 32.29
C GLY A 244 -18.00 -16.18 32.73
N ARG A 245 -17.10 -16.51 31.81
CA ARG A 245 -15.65 -16.71 32.04
C ARG A 245 -14.82 -15.59 31.43
N GLU A 246 -13.64 -15.37 31.98
CA GLU A 246 -12.62 -14.50 31.39
C GLU A 246 -11.78 -15.31 30.42
N LEU A 247 -11.30 -14.64 29.33
CA LEU A 247 -10.47 -15.28 28.31
C LEU A 247 -9.18 -15.92 28.88
N ARG A 248 -8.59 -15.29 29.90
CA ARG A 248 -7.38 -15.78 30.60
C ARG A 248 -7.58 -17.09 31.38
N ASP A 249 -8.84 -17.45 31.66
CA ASP A 249 -9.18 -18.67 32.36
C ASP A 249 -9.46 -19.86 31.43
N ALA A 250 -9.38 -19.61 30.09
CA ALA A 250 -9.54 -20.64 29.10
C ALA A 250 -8.17 -21.29 28.76
N THR A 251 -8.19 -22.60 28.56
CA THR A 251 -6.99 -23.32 28.11
C THR A 251 -6.76 -23.15 26.61
N LEU A 252 -5.55 -23.45 26.14
CA LEU A 252 -5.22 -23.43 24.72
C LEU A 252 -6.11 -24.41 23.94
N GLU A 253 -6.36 -25.60 24.50
CA GLU A 253 -7.19 -26.63 23.91
C GLU A 253 -8.64 -26.17 23.73
N GLU A 254 -9.20 -25.50 24.72
CA GLU A 254 -10.55 -24.90 24.64
C GLU A 254 -10.59 -23.83 23.54
N MET A 255 -9.59 -22.94 23.49
CA MET A 255 -9.50 -21.91 22.45
C MET A 255 -9.35 -22.51 21.06
N ASP A 256 -8.58 -23.60 20.90
CA ASP A 256 -8.42 -24.32 19.62
C ASP A 256 -9.73 -24.96 19.14
N VAL A 257 -10.54 -25.51 20.04
CA VAL A 257 -11.88 -26.03 19.70
C VAL A 257 -12.73 -24.89 19.13
N LEU A 258 -12.81 -23.77 19.82
CA LEU A 258 -13.59 -22.60 19.39
C LEU A 258 -13.04 -21.97 18.09
N TRP A 259 -11.72 -21.97 17.93
CA TRP A 259 -11.09 -21.56 16.67
C TRP A 259 -11.52 -22.41 15.48
N ASN A 260 -11.58 -23.73 15.67
CA ASN A 260 -12.03 -24.65 14.64
C ASN A 260 -13.54 -24.57 14.38
N GLU A 261 -14.35 -24.20 15.36
CA GLU A 261 -15.75 -23.86 15.18
C GLU A 261 -15.91 -22.58 14.35
N ALA A 262 -15.16 -21.53 14.69
CA ALA A 262 -15.15 -20.28 13.92
C ALA A 262 -14.81 -20.50 12.44
N LYS A 263 -13.86 -21.40 12.12
CA LYS A 263 -13.53 -21.77 10.72
C LYS A 263 -14.73 -22.36 9.97
N LYS A 264 -15.58 -23.14 10.64
CA LYS A 264 -16.75 -23.79 10.03
C LYS A 264 -17.89 -22.81 9.73
N THR A 265 -17.95 -21.71 10.46
CA THR A 265 -18.98 -20.67 10.26
C THR A 265 -18.65 -19.68 9.17
N GLU A 266 -17.43 -19.74 8.62
CA GLU A 266 -16.94 -18.85 7.55
C GLU A 266 -17.05 -19.44 6.13
N GLY A 267 -17.54 -20.70 6.00
CA GLY A 267 -17.65 -21.43 4.75
C GLY A 267 -18.95 -21.19 3.98
#